data_e91890652a52c7c7b767de0a0e150d4f
#
_entry.id   e91890652a52c7c7b767de0a0e150d4f
#
_cell.length_a   1.000
_cell.length_b   1.000
_cell.length_c   1.000
_cell.angle_alpha   90.00
_cell.angle_beta   90.00
_cell.angle_gamma   90.00
#
_symmetry.space_group_name_H-M   'P 1'
#
loop_
_entity.id
_entity.type
_entity.pdbx_description
1 polymer ?
#
loop_
_entity_poly.entity_id
_entity_poly.type
_entity_poly.pdbx_seq_one_letter_code
_entity_poly.pdbx_strand_id
1 'polypeptide(L)'
;DADKRRALAEASLQQYWMADAPIHIVVCTVLERAVQFYGVRGERLYAIQNCAAAIENMLLAANALGLGACWIGAFEEEAVKRTCGIPDYARPQAIITIGYADEKPPEPLRYTIENVVFIEKYLSRITDMDAVLEWYGPRIKRTFNAGKELIEKGVEKGASAAEAASKNIFEKLKHHISRMKKKK
;
A
#
# COMPACT_ATOMS: atom_id res chain seq x y z
N ASP A 1 -17.07 1.08 -11.02
CA ASP A 1 -17.59 0.38 -12.20
C ASP A 1 -17.39 -1.11 -12.00
N ALA A 2 -18.49 -1.90 -12.01
CA ALA A 2 -18.47 -3.34 -11.72
C ALA A 2 -17.82 -4.14 -12.86
N ASP A 3 -18.06 -3.76 -14.10
CA ASP A 3 -17.52 -4.45 -15.27
C ASP A 3 -15.99 -4.31 -15.33
N LYS A 4 -15.48 -3.12 -15.03
CA LYS A 4 -14.03 -2.90 -14.95
C LYS A 4 -13.38 -3.71 -13.82
N ARG A 5 -14.03 -3.80 -12.64
CA ARG A 5 -13.51 -4.61 -11.53
C ARG A 5 -13.43 -6.08 -11.93
N ARG A 6 -14.45 -6.59 -12.60
CA ARG A 6 -14.47 -7.95 -13.10
C ARG A 6 -13.41 -8.20 -14.18
N ALA A 7 -13.26 -7.26 -15.13
CA ALA A 7 -12.23 -7.34 -16.15
C ALA A 7 -10.81 -7.30 -15.56
N LEU A 8 -10.57 -6.51 -14.50
CA LEU A 8 -9.31 -6.53 -13.76
C LEU A 8 -9.08 -7.85 -13.03
N ALA A 9 -10.12 -8.45 -12.45
CA ALA A 9 -10.03 -9.76 -11.81
C ALA A 9 -9.68 -10.86 -12.82
N GLU A 10 -10.28 -10.82 -14.00
CA GLU A 10 -9.97 -11.73 -15.10
C GLU A 10 -8.52 -11.56 -15.58
N ALA A 11 -8.08 -10.32 -15.81
CA ALA A 11 -6.69 -9.99 -16.14
C ALA A 11 -5.69 -10.42 -15.06
N SER A 12 -6.12 -10.55 -13.81
CA SER A 12 -5.32 -10.95 -12.66
C SER A 12 -5.37 -12.46 -12.42
N LEU A 13 -5.19 -13.26 -13.46
CA LEU A 13 -5.20 -14.74 -13.39
C LEU A 13 -6.50 -15.29 -12.80
N GLN A 14 -7.64 -14.67 -13.16
CA GLN A 14 -8.98 -15.08 -12.73
C GLN A 14 -9.20 -15.02 -11.21
N GLN A 15 -8.53 -14.11 -10.52
CA GLN A 15 -8.74 -13.87 -9.10
C GLN A 15 -10.05 -13.11 -8.85
N TYR A 16 -11.20 -13.76 -9.11
CA TYR A 16 -12.51 -13.11 -9.11
C TYR A 16 -12.93 -12.54 -7.75
N TRP A 17 -12.38 -13.05 -6.65
CA TRP A 17 -12.61 -12.54 -5.30
C TRP A 17 -12.25 -11.04 -5.18
N MET A 18 -11.27 -10.57 -5.97
CA MET A 18 -10.90 -9.15 -5.92
C MET A 18 -11.99 -8.23 -6.46
N ALA A 19 -12.91 -8.72 -7.31
CA ALA A 19 -13.98 -7.91 -7.87
C ALA A 19 -15.03 -7.48 -6.82
N ASP A 20 -15.08 -8.14 -5.65
CA ASP A 20 -15.97 -7.79 -4.55
C ASP A 20 -15.48 -6.50 -3.84
N ALA A 21 -14.19 -6.24 -3.85
CA ALA A 21 -13.66 -4.99 -3.30
C ALA A 21 -14.18 -3.78 -4.10
N PRO A 22 -14.71 -2.74 -3.42
CA PRO A 22 -15.33 -1.60 -4.09
C PRO A 22 -14.34 -0.70 -4.84
N ILE A 23 -13.07 -0.69 -4.42
CA ILE A 23 -12.01 0.16 -4.97
C ILE A 23 -10.83 -0.68 -5.45
N HIS A 24 -10.38 -0.37 -6.68
CA HIS A 24 -9.14 -0.89 -7.25
C HIS A 24 -8.26 0.29 -7.62
N ILE A 25 -7.01 0.28 -7.16
CA ILE A 25 -5.99 1.28 -7.49
C ILE A 25 -4.92 0.58 -8.33
N VAL A 26 -4.80 0.95 -9.59
CA VAL A 26 -3.71 0.46 -10.44
C VAL A 26 -2.53 1.41 -10.31
N VAL A 27 -1.43 0.91 -9.78
CA VAL A 27 -0.21 1.69 -9.60
C VAL A 27 0.68 1.49 -10.82
N CYS A 28 1.00 2.60 -11.48
CA CYS A 28 1.81 2.60 -12.69
C CYS A 28 3.11 3.39 -12.49
N THR A 29 4.17 2.96 -13.16
CA THR A 29 5.39 3.74 -13.30
C THR A 29 5.49 4.35 -14.70
N VAL A 30 6.04 5.56 -14.79
CA VAL A 30 6.46 6.20 -16.05
C VAL A 30 7.97 6.07 -16.14
N LEU A 31 8.43 5.11 -16.93
CA LEU A 31 9.84 4.70 -16.98
C LEU A 31 10.77 5.81 -17.45
N GLU A 32 10.35 6.62 -18.42
CA GLU A 32 11.13 7.71 -18.98
C GLU A 32 11.64 8.69 -17.91
N ARG A 33 10.81 9.00 -16.90
CA ARG A 33 11.22 9.88 -15.80
C ARG A 33 12.33 9.28 -14.96
N ALA A 34 12.29 7.98 -14.70
CA ALA A 34 13.31 7.29 -13.94
C ALA A 34 14.63 7.18 -14.73
N VAL A 35 14.53 6.92 -16.04
CA VAL A 35 15.69 6.87 -16.95
C VAL A 35 16.38 8.22 -17.02
N GLN A 36 15.64 9.31 -17.12
CA GLN A 36 16.19 10.67 -17.23
C GLN A 36 17.17 11.01 -16.09
N PHE A 37 16.87 10.58 -14.87
CA PHE A 37 17.68 10.90 -13.69
C PHE A 37 18.68 9.81 -13.30
N TYR A 38 18.37 8.55 -13.59
CA TYR A 38 19.10 7.39 -13.04
C TYR A 38 19.52 6.37 -14.11
N GLY A 39 19.30 6.66 -15.40
CA GLY A 39 19.65 5.77 -16.49
C GLY A 39 18.95 4.40 -16.38
N VAL A 40 19.60 3.36 -16.88
CA VAL A 40 19.10 1.98 -16.88
C VAL A 40 18.75 1.47 -15.48
N ARG A 41 19.48 1.89 -14.46
CA ARG A 41 19.19 1.48 -13.08
C ARG A 41 17.89 2.11 -12.58
N GLY A 42 17.57 3.33 -13.02
CA GLY A 42 16.27 3.96 -12.76
C GLY A 42 15.12 3.16 -13.34
N GLU A 43 15.26 2.72 -14.58
CA GLU A 43 14.25 1.92 -15.27
C GLU A 43 14.04 0.54 -14.61
N ARG A 44 15.13 -0.21 -14.42
CA ARG A 44 15.07 -1.61 -14.01
C ARG A 44 14.87 -1.85 -12.53
N LEU A 45 15.18 -0.86 -11.69
CA LEU A 45 15.17 -1.03 -10.24
C LEU A 45 14.42 0.08 -9.52
N TYR A 46 14.84 1.35 -9.65
CA TYR A 46 14.32 2.40 -8.80
C TYR A 46 12.86 2.72 -9.07
N ALA A 47 12.42 2.67 -10.33
CA ALA A 47 11.01 2.87 -10.68
C ALA A 47 10.11 1.84 -10.00
N ILE A 48 10.53 0.57 -9.98
CA ILE A 48 9.80 -0.53 -9.33
C ILE A 48 9.80 -0.33 -7.80
N GLN A 49 10.97 -0.01 -7.22
CA GLN A 49 11.10 0.24 -5.77
C GLN A 49 10.24 1.42 -5.32
N ASN A 50 10.19 2.51 -6.10
CA ASN A 50 9.35 3.66 -5.81
C ASN A 50 7.85 3.29 -5.78
N CYS A 51 7.39 2.50 -6.74
CA CYS A 51 6.03 1.99 -6.74
C CYS A 51 5.77 1.09 -5.53
N ALA A 52 6.69 0.17 -5.22
CA ALA A 52 6.56 -0.73 -4.07
C ALA A 52 6.48 0.04 -2.75
N ALA A 53 7.33 1.06 -2.55
CA ALA A 53 7.29 1.91 -1.36
C ALA A 53 5.97 2.70 -1.26
N ALA A 54 5.45 3.22 -2.38
CA ALA A 54 4.17 3.90 -2.40
C ALA A 54 3.01 2.96 -2.08
N ILE A 55 3.04 1.73 -2.61
CA ILE A 55 2.03 0.71 -2.36
C ILE A 55 2.02 0.31 -0.89
N GLU A 56 3.19 0.05 -0.30
CA GLU A 56 3.29 -0.30 1.13
C GLU A 56 2.69 0.79 2.01
N ASN A 57 2.98 2.07 1.71
CA ASN A 57 2.36 3.18 2.42
C ASN A 57 0.83 3.21 2.26
N MET A 58 0.30 2.85 1.09
CA MET A 58 -1.16 2.74 0.89
C MET A 58 -1.77 1.60 1.72
N LEU A 59 -1.11 0.43 1.79
CA LEU A 59 -1.55 -0.70 2.61
C LEU A 59 -1.57 -0.35 4.10
N LEU A 60 -0.51 0.29 4.58
CA LEU A 60 -0.41 0.77 5.97
C LEU A 60 -1.50 1.81 6.28
N ALA A 61 -1.73 2.75 5.37
CA ALA A 61 -2.78 3.76 5.53
C ALA A 61 -4.18 3.14 5.54
N ALA A 62 -4.46 2.17 4.64
CA ALA A 62 -5.72 1.45 4.62
C ALA A 62 -5.98 0.74 5.95
N ASN A 63 -4.97 0.00 6.46
CA ASN A 63 -5.06 -0.67 7.75
C ASN A 63 -5.29 0.32 8.91
N ALA A 64 -4.60 1.44 8.94
CA ALA A 64 -4.78 2.48 9.96
C ALA A 64 -6.18 3.12 9.93
N LEU A 65 -6.84 3.10 8.77
CA LEU A 65 -8.23 3.57 8.59
C LEU A 65 -9.28 2.48 8.85
N GLY A 66 -8.88 1.28 9.29
CA GLY A 66 -9.77 0.15 9.53
C GLY A 66 -10.30 -0.50 8.24
N LEU A 67 -9.60 -0.31 7.12
CA LEU A 67 -9.93 -0.93 5.84
C LEU A 67 -9.07 -2.17 5.59
N GLY A 68 -9.63 -3.13 4.87
CA GLY A 68 -8.89 -4.23 4.27
C GLY A 68 -8.28 -3.80 2.95
N ALA A 69 -7.08 -4.28 2.66
CA ALA A 69 -6.41 -4.05 1.38
C ALA A 69 -5.59 -5.27 0.99
N CYS A 70 -5.46 -5.50 -0.32
CA CYS A 70 -4.63 -6.58 -0.84
C CYS A 70 -3.81 -6.10 -2.04
N TRP A 71 -2.54 -6.49 -2.07
CA TRP A 71 -1.61 -6.25 -3.18
C TRP A 71 -1.69 -7.40 -4.18
N ILE A 72 -2.17 -7.13 -5.37
CA ILE A 72 -2.20 -8.06 -6.49
C ILE A 72 -1.02 -7.72 -7.42
N GLY A 73 -0.06 -8.65 -7.51
CA GLY A 73 1.12 -8.51 -8.37
C GLY A 73 1.10 -9.43 -9.60
N ALA A 74 0.17 -10.40 -9.62
CA ALA A 74 0.07 -11.37 -10.70
C ALA A 74 -1.10 -11.00 -11.61
N PHE A 75 -0.79 -10.43 -12.78
CA PHE A 75 -1.77 -10.03 -13.80
C PHE A 75 -1.11 -9.94 -15.19
N GLU A 76 -1.93 -9.94 -16.20
CA GLU A 76 -1.52 -9.69 -17.58
C GLU A 76 -1.51 -8.17 -17.85
N GLU A 77 -0.30 -7.61 -18.05
CA GLU A 77 -0.10 -6.16 -18.16
C GLU A 77 -0.94 -5.53 -19.27
N GLU A 78 -0.99 -6.14 -20.46
CA GLU A 78 -1.73 -5.60 -21.60
C GLU A 78 -3.24 -5.62 -21.40
N ALA A 79 -3.77 -6.64 -20.70
CA ALA A 79 -5.18 -6.67 -20.34
C ALA A 79 -5.55 -5.56 -19.36
N VAL A 80 -4.70 -5.31 -18.36
CA VAL A 80 -4.87 -4.21 -17.41
C VAL A 80 -4.78 -2.85 -18.11
N LYS A 81 -3.82 -2.67 -19.02
CA LYS A 81 -3.69 -1.45 -19.83
C LYS A 81 -4.97 -1.18 -20.64
N ARG A 82 -5.47 -2.18 -21.36
CA ARG A 82 -6.71 -2.06 -22.12
C ARG A 82 -7.90 -1.70 -21.24
N THR A 83 -8.07 -2.39 -20.11
CA THR A 83 -9.20 -2.18 -19.18
C THR A 83 -9.23 -0.78 -18.59
N CYS A 84 -8.05 -0.25 -18.25
CA CYS A 84 -7.91 1.04 -17.58
C CYS A 84 -7.58 2.21 -18.53
N GLY A 85 -7.31 1.95 -19.81
CA GLY A 85 -6.87 2.98 -20.76
C GLY A 85 -5.48 3.51 -20.45
N ILE A 86 -4.58 2.65 -19.97
CA ILE A 86 -3.21 3.04 -19.62
C ILE A 86 -2.38 3.12 -20.91
N PRO A 87 -1.69 4.25 -21.16
CA PRO A 87 -0.89 4.42 -22.36
C PRO A 87 0.41 3.59 -22.30
N ASP A 88 1.02 3.34 -23.46
CA ASP A 88 2.19 2.46 -23.60
C ASP A 88 3.42 2.92 -22.81
N TYR A 89 3.58 4.23 -22.61
CA TYR A 89 4.68 4.78 -21.80
C TYR A 89 4.52 4.56 -20.29
N ALA A 90 3.35 4.13 -19.84
CA ALA A 90 3.07 3.82 -18.45
C ALA A 90 2.93 2.31 -18.25
N ARG A 91 3.64 1.76 -17.26
CA ARG A 91 3.64 0.33 -16.97
C ARG A 91 2.96 0.05 -15.64
N PRO A 92 1.87 -0.75 -15.60
CA PRO A 92 1.26 -1.17 -14.35
C PRO A 92 2.21 -2.07 -13.55
N GLN A 93 2.36 -1.78 -12.25
CA GLN A 93 3.23 -2.50 -11.33
C GLN A 93 2.46 -3.36 -10.35
N ALA A 94 1.28 -2.91 -9.95
CA ALA A 94 0.40 -3.63 -9.05
C ALA A 94 -1.03 -3.10 -9.16
N ILE A 95 -1.98 -3.92 -8.68
CA ILE A 95 -3.35 -3.53 -8.42
C ILE A 95 -3.57 -3.67 -6.91
N ILE A 96 -4.09 -2.63 -6.27
CA ILE A 96 -4.44 -2.66 -4.86
C ILE A 96 -5.95 -2.65 -4.74
N THR A 97 -6.52 -3.68 -4.12
CA THR A 97 -7.93 -3.69 -3.77
C THR A 97 -8.12 -3.11 -2.38
N ILE A 98 -9.16 -2.32 -2.18
CA ILE A 98 -9.48 -1.69 -0.89
C ILE A 98 -10.97 -1.81 -0.63
N GLY A 99 -11.35 -2.19 0.59
CA GLY A 99 -12.71 -2.28 1.06
C GLY A 99 -12.79 -2.50 2.56
N TYR A 100 -13.99 -2.70 3.09
CA TYR A 100 -14.13 -3.22 4.45
C TYR A 100 -13.84 -4.72 4.44
N ALA A 101 -12.98 -5.17 5.37
CA ALA A 101 -12.61 -6.58 5.46
C ALA A 101 -13.81 -7.42 5.93
N ASP A 102 -14.14 -8.45 5.18
CA ASP A 102 -15.18 -9.43 5.52
C ASP A 102 -14.59 -10.67 6.22
N GLU A 103 -13.27 -10.77 6.23
CA GLU A 103 -12.54 -11.86 6.91
C GLU A 103 -11.36 -11.33 7.72
N LYS A 104 -10.93 -12.13 8.69
CA LYS A 104 -9.68 -11.92 9.40
C LYS A 104 -8.71 -13.05 9.01
N PRO A 105 -7.80 -12.79 8.06
CA PRO A 105 -6.87 -13.81 7.61
C PRO A 105 -5.97 -14.27 8.77
N PRO A 106 -5.53 -15.54 8.77
CA PRO A 106 -4.56 -16.02 9.75
C PRO A 106 -3.21 -15.33 9.57
N GLU A 107 -2.45 -15.22 10.66
CA GLU A 107 -1.10 -14.69 10.58
C GLU A 107 -0.23 -15.56 9.67
N PRO A 108 0.44 -14.98 8.66
CA PRO A 108 1.32 -15.73 7.79
C PRO A 108 2.57 -16.19 8.54
N LEU A 109 3.09 -17.36 8.19
CA LEU A 109 4.39 -17.81 8.66
C LEU A 109 5.48 -16.84 8.17
N ARG A 110 6.32 -16.40 9.10
CA ARG A 110 7.44 -15.51 8.80
C ARG A 110 8.74 -16.11 9.34
N TYR A 111 9.83 -15.83 8.65
CA TYR A 111 11.15 -16.09 9.22
C TYR A 111 11.36 -15.21 10.44
N THR A 112 12.06 -15.76 11.44
CA THR A 112 12.49 -14.96 12.58
C THR A 112 13.58 -13.97 12.17
N ILE A 113 13.74 -12.90 12.92
CA ILE A 113 14.72 -11.83 12.60
C ILE A 113 16.13 -12.40 12.49
N GLU A 114 16.48 -13.34 13.36
CA GLU A 114 17.80 -14.00 13.38
C GLU A 114 18.12 -14.76 12.08
N ASN A 115 17.08 -15.16 11.34
CA ASN A 115 17.24 -15.89 10.09
C ASN A 115 17.41 -14.95 8.88
N VAL A 116 16.99 -13.70 8.97
CA VAL A 116 16.95 -12.75 7.84
C VAL A 116 17.83 -11.52 8.02
N VAL A 117 18.35 -11.29 9.24
CA VAL A 117 19.21 -10.15 9.55
C VAL A 117 20.65 -10.63 9.79
N PHE A 118 21.60 -9.94 9.21
CA PHE A 118 23.04 -10.17 9.39
C PHE A 118 23.69 -8.89 9.90
N ILE A 119 24.69 -9.03 10.78
CA ILE A 119 25.41 -7.88 11.33
C ILE A 119 26.73 -7.72 10.58
N GLU A 120 27.01 -6.51 10.09
CA GLU A 120 28.23 -6.05 9.41
C GLU A 120 28.54 -6.79 8.11
N LYS A 121 28.42 -8.13 8.07
CA LYS A 121 28.73 -8.95 6.90
C LYS A 121 27.59 -9.88 6.55
N TYR A 122 27.40 -10.13 5.26
CA TYR A 122 26.44 -11.12 4.77
C TYR A 122 26.74 -12.50 5.37
N LEU A 123 25.71 -13.21 5.82
CA LEU A 123 25.77 -14.48 6.56
C LEU A 123 26.33 -14.41 8.00
N SER A 124 26.75 -13.26 8.48
CA SER A 124 27.08 -13.08 9.90
C SER A 124 25.79 -12.99 10.72
N ARG A 125 25.29 -14.15 11.14
CA ARG A 125 24.00 -14.24 11.86
C ARG A 125 24.13 -13.74 13.28
N ILE A 126 23.03 -13.19 13.79
CA ILE A 126 22.88 -12.87 15.20
C ILE A 126 22.66 -14.19 15.94
N THR A 127 23.65 -14.62 16.70
CA THR A 127 23.58 -15.86 17.51
C THR A 127 22.99 -15.60 18.91
N ASP A 128 23.09 -14.36 19.38
CA ASP A 128 22.55 -13.90 20.64
C ASP A 128 21.97 -12.48 20.48
N MET A 129 20.65 -12.43 20.32
CA MET A 129 19.93 -11.17 20.14
C MET A 129 19.96 -10.34 21.42
N ASP A 130 19.92 -10.97 22.59
CA ASP A 130 19.91 -10.27 23.87
C ASP A 130 21.24 -9.59 24.12
N ALA A 131 22.37 -10.23 23.81
CA ALA A 131 23.70 -9.62 23.90
C ALA A 131 23.85 -8.42 22.96
N VAL A 132 23.29 -8.52 21.75
CA VAL A 132 23.29 -7.40 20.78
C VAL A 132 22.38 -6.26 21.25
N LEU A 133 21.22 -6.58 21.80
CA LEU A 133 20.27 -5.57 22.30
C LEU A 133 20.71 -4.98 23.64
N GLU A 134 21.38 -5.73 24.52
CA GLU A 134 21.90 -5.20 25.80
C GLU A 134 22.94 -4.11 25.60
N TRP A 135 23.85 -4.25 24.62
CA TRP A 135 24.81 -3.18 24.33
C TRP A 135 24.14 -1.91 23.81
N TYR A 136 23.13 -2.04 22.97
CA TYR A 136 22.36 -0.91 22.43
C TYR A 136 21.03 -0.68 23.20
N GLY A 137 20.71 -1.56 24.15
CA GLY A 137 19.42 -1.69 24.79
C GLY A 137 18.84 -0.40 25.39
N PRO A 138 19.59 0.41 26.16
CA PRO A 138 19.05 1.63 26.72
C PRO A 138 18.76 2.71 25.66
N ARG A 139 19.54 2.77 24.59
CA ARG A 139 19.34 3.74 23.48
C ARG A 139 18.19 3.28 22.57
N ILE A 140 18.18 2.01 22.18
CA ILE A 140 17.15 1.45 21.30
C ILE A 140 15.79 1.44 22.01
N LYS A 141 15.70 1.06 23.28
CA LYS A 141 14.45 1.14 24.06
C LYS A 141 13.90 2.57 24.10
N ARG A 142 14.77 3.58 24.33
CA ARG A 142 14.33 4.99 24.32
C ARG A 142 13.86 5.43 22.94
N THR A 143 14.58 5.07 21.88
CA THR A 143 14.22 5.42 20.49
C THR A 143 12.98 4.69 20.03
N PHE A 144 12.84 3.40 20.40
CA PHE A 144 11.66 2.59 20.07
C PHE A 144 10.42 3.07 20.82
N ASN A 145 10.52 3.38 22.10
CA ASN A 145 9.41 3.92 22.88
C ASN A 145 9.03 5.35 22.42
N ALA A 146 10.01 6.19 22.13
CA ALA A 146 9.74 7.51 21.54
C ALA A 146 9.11 7.40 20.14
N GLY A 147 9.57 6.44 19.33
CA GLY A 147 8.96 6.13 18.04
C GLY A 147 7.52 5.63 18.16
N LYS A 148 7.27 4.74 19.12
CA LYS A 148 5.94 4.22 19.43
C LYS A 148 4.98 5.34 19.87
N GLU A 149 5.42 6.21 20.79
CA GLU A 149 4.63 7.38 21.20
C GLU A 149 4.35 8.36 20.06
N LEU A 150 5.32 8.58 19.16
CA LEU A 150 5.14 9.43 17.99
C LEU A 150 4.14 8.83 17.00
N ILE A 151 4.18 7.50 16.80
CA ILE A 151 3.22 6.78 15.96
C ILE A 151 1.82 6.83 16.59
N GLU A 152 1.69 6.56 17.89
CA GLU A 152 0.41 6.63 18.60
C GLU A 152 -0.19 8.05 18.52
N LYS A 153 0.61 9.09 18.81
CA LYS A 153 0.18 10.49 18.66
C LYS A 153 -0.12 10.89 17.21
N GLY A 154 0.61 10.32 16.25
CA GLY A 154 0.40 10.52 14.81
C GLY A 154 -0.90 9.85 14.34
N VAL A 155 -1.18 8.65 14.80
CA VAL A 155 -2.41 7.91 14.51
C VAL A 155 -3.62 8.63 15.11
N GLU A 156 -3.55 9.09 16.37
CA GLU A 156 -4.64 9.86 17.00
C GLU A 156 -4.94 11.16 16.25
N LYS A 157 -3.88 11.91 15.88
CA LYS A 157 -4.04 13.13 15.06
C LYS A 157 -4.55 12.84 13.65
N GLY A 158 -4.06 11.76 13.03
CA GLY A 158 -4.50 11.31 11.70
C GLY A 158 -5.95 10.84 11.71
N ALA A 159 -6.36 10.08 12.69
CA ALA A 159 -7.75 9.64 12.87
C ALA A 159 -8.71 10.83 13.07
N SER A 160 -8.34 11.79 13.93
CA SER A 160 -9.11 13.01 14.13
C SER A 160 -9.22 13.87 12.87
N ALA A 161 -8.13 14.03 12.13
CA ALA A 161 -8.10 14.76 10.86
C ALA A 161 -8.93 14.06 9.77
N ALA A 162 -8.84 12.73 9.67
CA ALA A 162 -9.60 11.93 8.72
C ALA A 162 -11.10 11.97 9.03
N GLU A 163 -11.48 11.93 10.30
CA GLU A 163 -12.88 12.06 10.72
C GLU A 163 -13.46 13.46 10.40
N ALA A 164 -12.68 14.51 10.63
CA ALA A 164 -13.08 15.88 10.29
C ALA A 164 -13.19 16.07 8.77
N ALA A 165 -12.25 15.51 7.99
CA ALA A 165 -12.29 15.54 6.53
C ALA A 165 -13.49 14.75 5.97
N SER A 166 -13.78 13.57 6.52
CA SER A 166 -14.92 12.73 6.16
C SER A 166 -16.25 13.45 6.40
N LYS A 167 -16.42 14.08 7.57
CA LYS A 167 -17.62 14.89 7.89
C LYS A 167 -17.79 16.06 6.91
N ASN A 168 -16.71 16.73 6.54
CA ASN A 168 -16.75 17.86 5.60
C ASN A 168 -17.12 17.40 4.17
N ILE A 169 -16.59 16.26 3.71
CA ILE A 169 -16.94 15.67 2.41
C ILE A 169 -18.40 15.24 2.40
N PHE A 170 -18.89 14.63 3.46
CA PHE A 170 -20.26 14.15 3.57
C PHE A 170 -21.27 15.33 3.55
N GLU A 171 -20.98 16.43 4.23
CA GLU A 171 -21.82 17.62 4.20
C GLU A 171 -21.82 18.31 2.81
N LYS A 172 -20.66 18.36 2.13
CA LYS A 172 -20.58 18.87 0.75
C LYS A 172 -21.38 18.02 -0.23
N LEU A 173 -21.34 16.69 -0.09
CA LEU A 173 -22.14 15.75 -0.90
C LEU A 173 -23.62 15.92 -0.66
N LYS A 174 -24.08 16.01 0.59
CA LYS A 174 -25.49 16.30 0.92
C LYS A 174 -25.97 17.61 0.29
N HIS A 175 -25.16 18.64 0.37
CA HIS A 175 -25.51 19.95 -0.22
C HIS A 175 -25.60 19.88 -1.76
N HIS A 176 -24.70 19.13 -2.39
CA HIS A 176 -24.70 18.92 -3.84
C HIS A 176 -25.93 18.13 -4.31
N ILE A 177 -26.28 17.04 -3.62
CA ILE A 177 -27.46 16.22 -3.90
C ILE A 177 -28.76 17.05 -3.69
N SER A 178 -28.81 17.86 -2.65
CA SER A 178 -29.97 18.76 -2.40
C SER A 178 -30.16 19.81 -3.50
N ARG A 179 -29.07 20.34 -4.07
CA ARG A 179 -29.12 21.27 -5.21
C ARG A 179 -29.60 20.59 -6.51
N MET A 180 -29.21 19.33 -6.74
CA MET A 180 -29.65 18.59 -7.93
C MET A 180 -31.15 18.23 -7.85
N LYS A 181 -31.69 17.96 -6.65
CA LYS A 181 -33.14 17.70 -6.45
C LYS A 181 -34.02 18.93 -6.63
N LYS A 182 -33.49 20.17 -6.47
CA LYS A 182 -34.22 21.41 -6.69
C LYS A 182 -34.23 21.91 -8.13
N LYS A 183 -33.49 21.24 -9.03
CA LYS A 183 -33.45 21.59 -10.47
C LYS A 183 -34.26 20.63 -11.35
N LYS A 184 -35.03 19.71 -10.75
CA LYS A 184 -36.11 18.93 -11.38
C LYS A 184 -37.44 19.46 -10.83
#